data_955c4af99d748c60b8d1e7f2d25f83a3
#
_entry.id   955c4af99d748c60b8d1e7f2d25f83a3
#
_cell.length_a   1.000
_cell.length_b   1.000
_cell.length_c   1.000
_cell.angle_alpha   90.00
_cell.angle_beta   90.00
_cell.angle_gamma   90.00
#
_symmetry.space_group_name_H-M   'P 1'
#
loop_
_entity.id
_entity.type
_entity.pdbx_description
1 polymer ?
#
loop_
_entity_poly.entity_id
_entity_poly.type
_entity_poly.pdbx_seq_one_letter_code
_entity_poly.pdbx_strand_id
1 'polypeptide(L)' 'MKSTYTQKIAEEGLIKYLPDVNMTGRDKEIVKRFLEEDFTYRGLGEAYEISGERVRQIVEKFARKAHHIYSKKLGDA' A
#
# COMPACT_ATOMS: atom_id res chain seq x y z
N MET A 1 7.47 4.35 13.94
CA MET A 1 8.31 4.60 12.75
C MET A 1 7.75 3.83 11.55
N LYS A 2 7.58 4.49 10.42
CA LYS A 2 7.02 3.85 9.24
C LYS A 2 8.08 3.00 8.54
N SER A 3 7.62 1.94 7.87
CA SER A 3 8.52 1.03 7.19
C SER A 3 9.14 1.67 5.94
N THR A 4 10.19 1.04 5.41
CA THR A 4 10.83 1.47 4.16
C THR A 4 9.82 1.51 3.01
N TYR A 5 8.89 0.55 2.97
CA TYR A 5 7.86 0.51 1.93
C TYR A 5 6.93 1.71 2.01
N THR A 6 6.54 2.11 3.22
CA THR A 6 5.67 3.27 3.41
C THR A 6 6.37 4.54 2.93
N GLN A 7 7.64 4.69 3.27
CA GLN A 7 8.44 5.83 2.86
C GLN A 7 8.55 5.89 1.34
N LYS A 8 8.82 4.75 0.70
CA LYS A 8 8.92 4.65 -0.75
C LYS A 8 7.59 5.03 -1.43
N ILE A 9 6.48 4.54 -0.89
CA ILE A 9 5.16 4.88 -1.41
C ILE A 9 4.94 6.39 -1.38
N ALA A 10 5.30 7.04 -0.28
CA ALA A 10 5.15 8.48 -0.12
C ALA A 10 6.06 9.25 -1.09
N GLU A 11 7.33 8.84 -1.18
CA GLU A 11 8.30 9.52 -2.03
C GLU A 11 7.97 9.44 -3.52
N GLU A 12 7.46 8.29 -3.95
CA GLU A 12 7.14 8.06 -5.36
C GLU A 12 5.70 8.42 -5.70
N GLY A 13 4.90 8.81 -4.71
CA GLY A 13 3.50 9.15 -4.91
C GLY A 13 2.67 7.97 -5.41
N LEU A 14 2.98 6.78 -4.94
CA LEU A 14 2.38 5.56 -5.46
C LEU A 14 0.89 5.40 -5.16
N ILE A 15 0.36 6.16 -4.20
CA ILE A 15 -1.06 6.07 -3.84
C ILE A 15 -1.97 6.34 -5.04
N LYS A 16 -1.54 7.15 -5.99
CA LYS A 16 -2.32 7.46 -7.18
C LYS A 16 -2.54 6.25 -8.09
N TYR A 17 -1.74 5.21 -7.93
CA TYR A 17 -1.88 3.98 -8.71
C TYR A 17 -2.79 2.96 -8.06
N LEU A 18 -3.35 3.28 -6.90
CA LEU A 18 -4.20 2.33 -6.16
C LEU A 18 -5.34 1.76 -7.01
N PRO A 19 -6.07 2.56 -7.80
CA PRO A 19 -7.13 2.01 -8.66
C PRO A 19 -6.61 1.07 -9.75
N ASP A 20 -5.35 1.22 -10.13
CA ASP A 20 -4.76 0.47 -11.24
C ASP A 20 -4.10 -0.85 -10.83
N VAL A 21 -3.87 -1.05 -9.52
CA VAL A 21 -3.24 -2.29 -9.06
C VAL A 21 -4.26 -3.41 -8.98
N ASN A 22 -3.83 -4.62 -9.27
CA ASN A 22 -4.69 -5.80 -9.24
C ASN A 22 -4.75 -6.36 -7.81
N MET A 23 -5.67 -5.80 -7.02
CA MET A 23 -5.89 -6.21 -5.63
C MET A 23 -7.38 -6.19 -5.34
N THR A 24 -7.81 -6.96 -4.33
CA THR A 24 -9.22 -6.97 -3.92
C THR A 24 -9.64 -5.61 -3.37
N GLY A 25 -10.94 -5.34 -3.38
CA GLY A 25 -11.48 -4.10 -2.84
C GLY A 25 -11.11 -3.89 -1.38
N ARG A 26 -11.15 -4.97 -0.57
CA ARG A 26 -10.78 -4.91 0.84
C ARG A 26 -9.31 -4.52 1.01
N ASP A 27 -8.42 -5.14 0.23
CA ASP A 27 -6.99 -4.87 0.33
C ASP A 27 -6.68 -3.43 -0.09
N LYS A 28 -7.34 -2.92 -1.12
CA LYS A 28 -7.18 -1.53 -1.54
C LYS A 28 -7.64 -0.57 -0.44
N GLU A 29 -8.75 -0.89 0.22
CA GLU A 29 -9.26 -0.07 1.32
C GLU A 29 -8.29 -0.05 2.49
N ILE A 30 -7.70 -1.20 2.82
CA ILE A 30 -6.70 -1.30 3.88
C ILE A 30 -5.50 -0.39 3.57
N VAL A 31 -4.98 -0.45 2.35
CA VAL A 31 -3.87 0.38 1.92
C VAL A 31 -4.23 1.86 2.01
N LYS A 32 -5.40 2.22 1.52
CA LYS A 32 -5.86 3.60 1.54
C LYS A 32 -5.92 4.14 2.97
N ARG A 33 -6.51 3.39 3.88
CA ARG A 33 -6.60 3.80 5.29
C ARG A 33 -5.22 3.91 5.93
N PHE A 34 -4.33 2.99 5.61
CA PHE A 34 -2.99 3.02 6.16
C PHE A 34 -2.24 4.29 5.74
N LEU A 35 -2.37 4.69 4.47
CA LEU A 35 -1.64 5.82 3.93
C LEU A 35 -2.31 7.17 4.23
N GLU A 36 -3.63 7.23 4.19
CA GLU A 36 -4.35 8.48 4.36
C GLU A 36 -4.76 8.79 5.79
N GLU A 37 -5.07 7.76 6.58
CA GLU A 37 -5.60 7.94 7.93
C GLU A 37 -4.60 7.59 9.03
N ASP A 38 -3.37 7.30 8.66
CA ASP A 38 -2.27 7.05 9.60
C ASP A 38 -2.53 5.90 10.58
N PHE A 39 -3.27 4.88 10.16
CA PHE A 39 -3.46 3.67 10.96
C PHE A 39 -2.16 2.88 11.04
N THR A 40 -1.99 2.15 12.15
CA THR A 40 -0.89 1.19 12.29
C THR A 40 -1.29 -0.15 11.67
N TYR A 41 -0.32 -1.00 11.40
CA TYR A 41 -0.61 -2.36 10.93
C TYR A 41 -1.49 -3.11 11.93
N ARG A 42 -1.21 -2.96 13.21
CA ARG A 42 -1.97 -3.60 14.27
C ARG A 42 -3.40 -3.06 14.31
N GLY A 43 -3.55 -1.74 14.24
CA GLY A 43 -4.86 -1.12 14.28
C GLY A 43 -5.74 -1.55 13.13
N LEU A 44 -5.18 -1.62 11.91
CA LEU A 44 -5.92 -2.11 10.75
C LEU A 44 -6.22 -3.59 10.87
N GLY A 45 -5.27 -4.38 11.41
CA GLY A 45 -5.51 -5.80 11.65
C GLY A 45 -6.69 -6.02 12.55
N GLU A 46 -6.81 -5.26 13.63
CA GLU A 46 -7.95 -5.34 14.53
C GLU A 46 -9.25 -4.93 13.85
N ALA A 47 -9.21 -3.87 13.05
CA ALA A 47 -10.41 -3.37 12.36
C ALA A 47 -10.95 -4.36 11.32
N TYR A 48 -10.08 -5.10 10.66
CA TYR A 48 -10.46 -6.05 9.61
C TYR A 48 -10.38 -7.51 10.05
N GLU A 49 -10.14 -7.75 11.35
CA GLU A 49 -10.07 -9.10 11.92
C GLU A 49 -9.00 -9.98 11.27
N ILE A 50 -7.85 -9.40 10.98
CA ILE A 50 -6.67 -10.10 10.46
C ILE A 50 -5.46 -9.69 11.30
N SER A 51 -4.35 -10.40 11.15
CA SER A 51 -3.14 -10.07 11.90
C SER A 51 -2.49 -8.80 11.35
N GLY A 52 -1.72 -8.11 12.19
CA GLY A 52 -0.93 -6.96 11.74
C GLY A 52 0.09 -7.36 10.68
N GLU A 53 0.63 -8.59 10.79
CA GLU A 53 1.55 -9.14 9.79
C GLU A 53 0.87 -9.27 8.43
N ARG A 54 -0.40 -9.68 8.42
CA ARG A 54 -1.16 -9.77 7.19
C ARG A 54 -1.35 -8.38 6.56
N VAL A 55 -1.65 -7.38 7.39
CA VAL A 55 -1.78 -6.01 6.92
C VAL A 55 -0.46 -5.54 6.31
N ARG A 56 0.67 -5.84 6.96
CA ARG A 56 1.98 -5.48 6.45
C ARG A 56 2.22 -6.11 5.07
N GLN A 57 1.87 -7.38 4.91
CA GLN A 57 2.01 -8.06 3.62
C GLN A 57 1.17 -7.41 2.52
N ILE A 58 -0.03 -6.98 2.88
CA ILE A 58 -0.93 -6.30 1.93
C ILE A 58 -0.32 -4.98 1.47
N VAL A 59 0.22 -4.20 2.40
CA VAL A 59 0.86 -2.92 2.07
C VAL A 59 2.11 -3.14 1.21
N GLU A 60 2.92 -4.15 1.54
CA GLU A 60 4.10 -4.49 0.74
C GLU A 60 3.72 -4.90 -0.68
N LYS A 61 2.67 -5.70 -0.80
CA LYS A 61 2.18 -6.15 -2.11
C LYS A 61 1.76 -4.95 -2.95
N PHE A 62 1.05 -4.01 -2.34
CA PHE A 62 0.67 -2.78 -3.03
C PHE A 62 1.92 -2.01 -3.47
N ALA A 63 2.89 -1.83 -2.59
CA ALA A 63 4.10 -1.08 -2.90
C ALA A 63 4.83 -1.68 -4.10
N ARG A 64 4.97 -2.99 -4.14
CA ARG A 64 5.65 -3.67 -5.27
C ARG A 64 4.89 -3.50 -6.57
N LYS A 65 3.57 -3.69 -6.54
CA LYS A 65 2.74 -3.55 -7.74
C LYS A 65 2.71 -2.12 -8.26
N ALA A 66 2.55 -1.16 -7.36
CA ALA A 66 2.52 0.25 -7.75
C ALA A 66 3.88 0.72 -8.25
N HIS A 67 4.95 0.27 -7.62
CA HIS A 67 6.31 0.61 -8.07
C HIS A 67 6.57 0.08 -9.48
N HIS A 68 6.07 -1.11 -9.78
CA HIS A 68 6.20 -1.68 -11.13
C HIS A 68 5.53 -0.77 -12.17
N ILE A 69 4.33 -0.30 -11.87
CA ILE A 69 3.62 0.63 -12.76
C ILE A 69 4.41 1.94 -12.92
N TYR A 70 4.89 2.47 -11.80
CA TYR A 70 5.69 3.70 -11.78
C TYR A 70 6.95 3.57 -12.63
N SER A 71 7.68 2.47 -12.46
CA SER A 71 8.90 2.21 -13.23
C SER A 71 8.62 2.09 -14.71
N LYS A 72 7.53 1.45 -15.08
CA LYS A 72 7.12 1.28 -16.46
C LYS A 72 6.85 2.62 -17.12
N LYS A 73 6.13 3.50 -16.41
CA LYS A 73 5.83 4.83 -16.94
C LYS A 73 7.07 5.68 -17.12
N LEU A 74 8.02 5.56 -16.19
CA LEU A 74 9.30 6.26 -16.33
C LEU A 74 10.11 5.73 -17.52
N GLY A 75 10.09 4.41 -17.72
CA GLY A 75 10.81 3.79 -18.82
C GLY A 75 10.25 4.15 -20.19
N ASP A 76 8.96 4.47 -20.25
CA ASP A 76 8.29 4.82 -21.50
C ASP A 76 8.41 6.31 -21.84
N ALA A 77 8.95 7.09 -20.93
CA ALA A 77 9.05 8.55 -21.10
C ALA A 77 10.19 8.98 -22.03
#